data_392e2cb6ee8df32906163102741e934c
#
_entry.id   392e2cb6ee8df32906163102741e934c
#
_cell.length_a   1.000
_cell.length_b   1.000
_cell.length_c   1.000
_cell.angle_alpha   90.00
_cell.angle_beta   90.00
_cell.angle_gamma   90.00
#
_symmetry.space_group_name_H-M   'P 1'
#
loop_
_entity.id
_entity.type
_entity.pdbx_description
1 polymer ?
#
loop_
_entity_poly.entity_id
_entity_poly.type
_entity_poly.pdbx_seq_one_letter_code
_entity_poly.pdbx_strand_id
1 'polypeptide(L)'
;PEFYARCVLHLQAGCLEQQGFLADFASLPGAKILVHGGGKLATRLAQKLELQVQMVDGRRITDKGTLDIVTMVYAGLVNKQLVAGLQAAGCNALGLSGADGNAVTARRRAPQPIDYGFVGDIEKVDSRLLGRLLEAGVTPVFCAIMHDGQGTLLNCNADSVASAIALGAAQIAPAELVFCFEKSGVLRDPDDETTLIREITAGSYAALKAEGVVSKGMIPKIENALKAVANGVRSVTIKHSD
;
A
#
# COMPACT_ATOMS: atom_id res chain seq x y z
N PRO A 1 -25.16 12.67 -7.45
CA PRO A 1 -24.37 11.49 -7.79
C PRO A 1 -23.65 11.03 -6.54
N GLU A 2 -23.97 9.80 -6.10
CA GLU A 2 -23.33 9.20 -4.94
C GLU A 2 -21.94 8.75 -5.37
N PHE A 3 -20.93 9.58 -5.12
CA PHE A 3 -19.53 9.21 -5.29
C PHE A 3 -19.11 8.35 -4.09
N TYR A 4 -19.05 7.06 -4.29
CA TYR A 4 -18.48 6.14 -3.32
C TYR A 4 -17.02 5.89 -3.69
N ALA A 5 -16.07 6.28 -2.87
CA ALA A 5 -14.70 5.76 -2.93
C ALA A 5 -14.75 4.29 -2.47
N ARG A 6 -15.14 3.39 -3.37
CA ARG A 6 -15.47 2.00 -3.00
C ARG A 6 -14.27 1.16 -2.66
N CYS A 7 -13.07 1.47 -3.17
CA CYS A 7 -11.95 0.57 -2.97
C CYS A 7 -10.62 1.31 -2.99
N VAL A 8 -9.90 1.26 -1.87
CA VAL A 8 -8.46 1.51 -1.85
C VAL A 8 -7.79 0.15 -1.92
N LEU A 9 -7.02 -0.10 -2.98
CA LEU A 9 -6.43 -1.39 -3.27
C LEU A 9 -4.92 -1.30 -3.13
N HIS A 10 -4.34 -2.15 -2.27
CA HIS A 10 -2.89 -2.28 -2.13
C HIS A 10 -2.40 -3.48 -2.91
N LEU A 11 -1.54 -3.25 -3.90
CA LEU A 11 -0.93 -4.28 -4.72
C LEU A 11 0.49 -4.58 -4.23
N GLN A 12 0.70 -5.81 -3.77
CA GLN A 12 2.03 -6.27 -3.38
C GLN A 12 2.92 -6.54 -4.60
N ALA A 13 4.22 -6.36 -4.46
CA ALA A 13 5.18 -6.39 -5.57
C ALA A 13 5.23 -7.71 -6.38
N GLY A 14 4.75 -8.83 -5.83
CA GLY A 14 4.64 -10.11 -6.54
C GLY A 14 3.47 -10.18 -7.52
N CYS A 15 2.44 -9.36 -7.30
CA CYS A 15 1.22 -9.33 -8.11
C CYS A 15 1.33 -8.39 -9.33
N LEU A 16 2.42 -7.65 -9.48
CA LEU A 16 2.63 -6.70 -10.58
C LEU A 16 2.77 -7.38 -11.96
N GLU A 17 3.10 -8.66 -11.97
CA GLU A 17 3.33 -9.45 -13.22
C GLU A 17 2.07 -10.21 -13.67
N GLN A 18 0.95 -10.13 -12.94
CA GLN A 18 -0.31 -10.81 -13.29
C GLN A 18 -1.09 -10.02 -14.33
N GLN A 19 -1.18 -10.58 -15.53
CA GLN A 19 -1.77 -9.91 -16.71
C GLN A 19 -3.28 -9.60 -16.56
N GLY A 20 -4.02 -10.29 -15.68
CA GLY A 20 -5.45 -10.08 -15.42
C GLY A 20 -5.76 -8.92 -14.49
N PHE A 21 -4.90 -8.69 -13.49
CA PHE A 21 -5.17 -7.76 -12.40
C PHE A 21 -5.58 -6.34 -12.83
N LEU A 22 -4.87 -5.77 -13.82
CA LEU A 22 -5.16 -4.38 -14.25
C LEU A 22 -6.52 -4.27 -14.95
N ALA A 23 -6.91 -5.27 -15.71
CA ALA A 23 -8.22 -5.32 -16.37
C ALA A 23 -9.33 -5.47 -15.32
N ASP A 24 -9.15 -6.35 -14.34
CA ASP A 24 -10.11 -6.55 -13.25
C ASP A 24 -10.24 -5.30 -12.38
N PHE A 25 -9.12 -4.68 -11.99
CA PHE A 25 -9.14 -3.41 -11.28
C PHE A 25 -9.81 -2.31 -12.10
N ALA A 26 -9.54 -2.21 -13.41
CA ALA A 26 -10.17 -1.24 -14.29
C ALA A 26 -11.69 -1.43 -14.34
N SER A 27 -12.18 -2.68 -14.33
CA SER A 27 -13.59 -3.03 -14.40
C SER A 27 -14.38 -2.78 -13.10
N LEU A 28 -13.69 -2.62 -11.95
CA LEU A 28 -14.35 -2.34 -10.67
C LEU A 28 -15.22 -1.08 -10.79
N PRO A 29 -16.50 -1.14 -10.39
CA PRO A 29 -17.38 0.02 -10.47
C PRO A 29 -17.05 1.07 -9.39
N GLY A 30 -17.28 2.33 -9.73
CA GLY A 30 -17.15 3.46 -8.80
C GLY A 30 -15.73 3.99 -8.66
N ALA A 31 -15.56 4.91 -7.72
CA ALA A 31 -14.28 5.54 -7.43
C ALA A 31 -13.31 4.55 -6.78
N LYS A 32 -12.06 4.56 -7.22
CA LYS A 32 -11.03 3.62 -6.76
C LYS A 32 -9.66 4.26 -6.73
N ILE A 33 -8.82 3.78 -5.82
CA ILE A 33 -7.44 4.23 -5.64
C ILE A 33 -6.55 2.98 -5.60
N LEU A 34 -5.45 3.00 -6.31
CA LEU A 34 -4.44 1.95 -6.26
C LEU A 34 -3.24 2.43 -5.46
N VAL A 35 -2.73 1.57 -4.58
CA VAL A 35 -1.47 1.81 -3.86
C VAL A 35 -0.53 0.66 -4.16
N HIS A 36 0.73 0.94 -4.41
CA HIS A 36 1.72 -0.09 -4.71
C HIS A 36 3.07 0.18 -4.07
N GLY A 37 3.83 -0.89 -3.88
CA GLY A 37 5.24 -0.85 -3.53
C GLY A 37 6.14 -1.05 -4.75
N GLY A 38 7.16 -1.88 -4.59
CA GLY A 38 8.14 -2.22 -5.64
C GLY A 38 9.40 -2.86 -5.06
N GLY A 39 9.33 -3.31 -3.79
CA GLY A 39 10.49 -3.74 -3.01
C GLY A 39 11.32 -4.85 -3.66
N LYS A 40 10.70 -5.88 -4.25
CA LYS A 40 11.41 -6.97 -4.95
C LYS A 40 12.22 -6.43 -6.14
N LEU A 41 11.62 -5.54 -6.94
CA LEU A 41 12.28 -4.93 -8.11
C LEU A 41 13.41 -3.98 -7.69
N ALA A 42 13.17 -3.15 -6.67
CA ALA A 42 14.20 -2.25 -6.13
C ALA A 42 15.40 -3.04 -5.57
N THR A 43 15.15 -4.19 -4.89
CA THR A 43 16.23 -5.07 -4.42
C THR A 43 17.05 -5.61 -5.60
N ARG A 44 16.37 -6.12 -6.64
CA ARG A 44 17.05 -6.62 -7.86
C ARG A 44 17.90 -5.54 -8.54
N LEU A 45 17.39 -4.30 -8.61
CA LEU A 45 18.13 -3.20 -9.21
C LEU A 45 19.32 -2.76 -8.34
N ALA A 46 19.13 -2.63 -7.04
CA ALA A 46 20.21 -2.29 -6.10
C ALA A 46 21.36 -3.31 -6.18
N GLN A 47 21.03 -4.62 -6.24
CA GLN A 47 22.03 -5.68 -6.38
C GLN A 47 22.80 -5.56 -7.72
N LYS A 48 22.13 -5.23 -8.83
CA LYS A 48 22.79 -5.00 -10.12
C LYS A 48 23.73 -3.79 -10.11
N LEU A 49 23.46 -2.83 -9.23
CA LEU A 49 24.29 -1.65 -9.02
C LEU A 49 25.30 -1.82 -7.87
N GLU A 50 25.46 -3.05 -7.39
CA GLU A 50 26.38 -3.43 -6.31
C GLU A 50 26.12 -2.68 -4.99
N LEU A 51 24.90 -2.18 -4.78
CA LEU A 51 24.46 -1.54 -3.54
C LEU A 51 24.00 -2.59 -2.54
N GLN A 52 24.44 -2.46 -1.31
CA GLN A 52 24.03 -3.34 -0.23
C GLN A 52 22.60 -3.02 0.21
N VAL A 53 21.73 -4.03 0.21
CA VAL A 53 20.36 -3.90 0.70
C VAL A 53 20.29 -4.49 2.10
N GLN A 54 19.95 -3.66 3.07
CA GLN A 54 19.75 -4.08 4.45
C GLN A 54 18.27 -4.05 4.81
N MET A 55 17.78 -5.14 5.42
CA MET A 55 16.40 -5.27 5.88
C MET A 55 16.40 -5.60 7.37
N VAL A 56 15.60 -4.90 8.16
CA VAL A 56 15.39 -5.17 9.57
C VAL A 56 13.88 -5.19 9.84
N ASP A 57 13.38 -6.24 10.44
CA ASP A 57 11.95 -6.44 10.74
C ASP A 57 11.02 -6.18 9.53
N GLY A 58 11.43 -6.66 8.34
CA GLY A 58 10.70 -6.50 7.11
C GLY A 58 10.74 -5.08 6.52
N ARG A 59 11.52 -4.16 7.09
CA ARG A 59 11.71 -2.79 6.64
C ARG A 59 13.11 -2.59 6.06
N ARG A 60 13.19 -1.84 4.97
CA ARG A 60 14.46 -1.51 4.31
C ARG A 60 15.14 -0.36 5.04
N ILE A 61 16.38 -0.54 5.48
CA ILE A 61 17.24 0.58 5.84
C ILE A 61 17.49 1.38 4.56
N THR A 62 17.20 2.66 4.60
CA THR A 62 17.14 3.52 3.42
C THR A 62 18.12 4.68 3.60
N ASP A 63 19.35 4.48 3.21
CA ASP A 63 20.34 5.56 3.04
C ASP A 63 20.02 6.39 1.79
N LYS A 64 20.83 7.39 1.50
CA LYS A 64 20.57 8.30 0.36
C LYS A 64 20.61 7.55 -0.98
N GLY A 65 21.57 6.66 -1.20
CA GLY A 65 21.67 5.86 -2.43
C GLY A 65 20.48 4.91 -2.59
N THR A 66 20.08 4.26 -1.51
CA THR A 66 18.89 3.40 -1.48
C THR A 66 17.62 4.21 -1.74
N LEU A 67 17.49 5.44 -1.18
CA LEU A 67 16.36 6.32 -1.44
C LEU A 67 16.23 6.65 -2.93
N ASP A 68 17.34 6.97 -3.58
CA ASP A 68 17.36 7.29 -5.01
C ASP A 68 16.88 6.08 -5.84
N ILE A 69 17.36 4.87 -5.52
CA ILE A 69 16.92 3.62 -6.19
C ILE A 69 15.41 3.37 -5.98
N VAL A 70 14.92 3.43 -4.74
CA VAL A 70 13.50 3.16 -4.50
C VAL A 70 12.62 4.24 -5.12
N THR A 71 13.07 5.48 -5.19
CA THR A 71 12.37 6.57 -5.88
C THR A 71 12.28 6.29 -7.38
N MET A 72 13.39 5.98 -8.05
CA MET A 72 13.41 5.63 -9.47
C MET A 72 12.51 4.43 -9.77
N VAL A 73 12.56 3.39 -8.93
CA VAL A 73 11.79 2.17 -9.15
C VAL A 73 10.30 2.39 -8.83
N TYR A 74 9.98 2.94 -7.66
CA TYR A 74 8.58 3.04 -7.24
C TYR A 74 7.85 4.15 -8.00
N ALA A 75 8.34 5.39 -7.95
CA ALA A 75 7.66 6.54 -8.56
C ALA A 75 7.85 6.62 -10.08
N GLY A 76 8.98 6.12 -10.57
CA GLY A 76 9.28 6.06 -11.99
C GLY A 76 8.76 4.79 -12.66
N LEU A 77 9.51 3.70 -12.56
CA LEU A 77 9.28 2.51 -13.36
C LEU A 77 7.94 1.84 -13.06
N VAL A 78 7.72 1.39 -11.82
CA VAL A 78 6.53 0.61 -11.46
C VAL A 78 5.27 1.44 -11.58
N ASN A 79 5.28 2.66 -11.05
CA ASN A 79 4.12 3.56 -11.10
C ASN A 79 3.68 3.83 -12.54
N LYS A 80 4.63 4.15 -13.43
CA LYS A 80 4.29 4.48 -14.82
C LYS A 80 3.89 3.26 -15.65
N GLN A 81 4.44 2.09 -15.37
CA GLN A 81 3.96 0.84 -15.99
C GLN A 81 2.51 0.53 -15.59
N LEU A 82 2.16 0.67 -14.30
CA LEU A 82 0.79 0.48 -13.81
C LEU A 82 -0.17 1.49 -14.44
N VAL A 83 0.21 2.78 -14.47
CA VAL A 83 -0.62 3.82 -15.10
C VAL A 83 -0.83 3.54 -16.58
N ALA A 84 0.21 3.20 -17.33
CA ALA A 84 0.10 2.88 -18.75
C ALA A 84 -0.81 1.68 -18.99
N GLY A 85 -0.69 0.61 -18.17
CA GLY A 85 -1.55 -0.56 -18.26
C GLY A 85 -3.01 -0.26 -17.92
N LEU A 86 -3.27 0.56 -16.90
CA LEU A 86 -4.62 1.00 -16.54
C LEU A 86 -5.24 1.88 -17.62
N GLN A 87 -4.48 2.80 -18.23
CA GLN A 87 -4.94 3.60 -19.36
C GLN A 87 -5.31 2.71 -20.56
N ALA A 88 -4.50 1.69 -20.85
CA ALA A 88 -4.81 0.71 -21.90
C ALA A 88 -6.09 -0.10 -21.61
N ALA A 89 -6.40 -0.32 -20.33
CA ALA A 89 -7.65 -0.95 -19.87
C ALA A 89 -8.84 0.02 -19.75
N GLY A 90 -8.72 1.27 -20.24
CA GLY A 90 -9.78 2.27 -20.20
C GLY A 90 -10.01 2.94 -18.84
N CYS A 91 -9.10 2.74 -17.88
CA CYS A 91 -9.15 3.39 -16.58
C CYS A 91 -8.31 4.68 -16.60
N ASN A 92 -8.94 5.84 -16.35
CA ASN A 92 -8.25 7.14 -16.33
C ASN A 92 -7.36 7.28 -15.10
N ALA A 93 -6.17 6.71 -15.14
CA ALA A 93 -5.24 6.61 -14.04
C ALA A 93 -4.22 7.76 -14.00
N LEU A 94 -3.92 8.27 -12.80
CA LEU A 94 -2.88 9.27 -12.54
C LEU A 94 -1.89 8.75 -11.50
N GLY A 95 -0.62 8.62 -11.88
CA GLY A 95 0.44 8.16 -10.98
C GLY A 95 0.97 9.26 -10.09
N LEU A 96 1.02 8.99 -8.79
CA LEU A 96 1.39 9.94 -7.74
C LEU A 96 2.35 9.31 -6.74
N SER A 97 3.22 10.14 -6.19
CA SER A 97 3.86 9.98 -4.88
C SER A 97 3.13 10.83 -3.83
N GLY A 98 3.54 10.78 -2.58
CA GLY A 98 2.99 11.68 -1.56
C GLY A 98 3.35 13.15 -1.78
N ALA A 99 4.45 13.43 -2.50
CA ALA A 99 4.90 14.78 -2.79
C ALA A 99 4.04 15.48 -3.85
N ASP A 100 3.42 14.71 -4.76
CA ASP A 100 2.60 15.26 -5.82
C ASP A 100 1.32 15.89 -5.23
N GLY A 101 1.15 17.18 -5.46
CA GLY A 101 0.06 17.95 -4.88
C GLY A 101 0.06 18.00 -3.34
N ASN A 102 1.18 17.65 -2.67
CA ASN A 102 1.26 17.51 -1.21
C ASN A 102 0.20 16.54 -0.66
N ALA A 103 -0.02 15.44 -1.41
CA ALA A 103 -1.12 14.50 -1.17
C ALA A 103 -0.98 13.73 0.13
N VAL A 104 0.27 13.33 0.48
CA VAL A 104 0.55 12.55 1.70
C VAL A 104 1.89 12.99 2.28
N THR A 105 1.86 13.53 3.49
CA THR A 105 3.09 13.87 4.24
C THR A 105 3.44 12.78 5.24
N ALA A 106 4.74 12.63 5.50
CA ALA A 106 5.30 11.71 6.46
C ALA A 106 6.43 12.40 7.23
N ARG A 107 6.66 12.02 8.47
CA ARG A 107 7.85 12.42 9.20
C ARG A 107 8.91 11.34 9.10
N ARG A 108 10.16 11.74 9.09
CA ARG A 108 11.27 10.79 9.21
C ARG A 108 11.13 9.99 10.50
N ARG A 109 11.25 8.67 10.39
CA ARG A 109 11.21 7.78 11.56
C ARG A 109 12.32 8.10 12.52
N ALA A 110 12.00 8.10 13.83
CA ALA A 110 12.98 8.30 14.87
C ALA A 110 14.09 7.23 14.80
N PRO A 111 15.38 7.61 14.99
CA PRO A 111 16.52 6.71 14.85
C PRO A 111 16.70 5.74 16.04
N GLN A 112 15.69 5.54 16.87
CA GLN A 112 15.71 4.69 18.04
C GLN A 112 14.63 3.61 17.94
N PRO A 113 14.92 2.35 18.29
CA PRO A 113 16.23 1.77 18.64
C PRO A 113 17.12 1.51 17.41
N ILE A 114 16.60 1.67 16.18
CA ILE A 114 17.32 1.45 14.92
C ILE A 114 17.15 2.66 14.02
N ASP A 115 18.25 3.20 13.48
CA ASP A 115 18.17 4.22 12.42
C ASP A 115 17.87 3.56 11.07
N TYR A 116 16.65 3.76 10.60
CA TYR A 116 16.24 3.31 9.26
C TYR A 116 16.58 4.31 8.14
N GLY A 117 17.25 5.42 8.43
CA GLY A 117 17.61 6.44 7.46
C GLY A 117 16.42 7.25 6.96
N PHE A 118 16.23 7.31 5.64
CA PHE A 118 15.14 8.04 4.98
C PHE A 118 13.83 7.24 4.93
N VAL A 119 13.47 6.62 6.04
CA VAL A 119 12.17 5.94 6.21
C VAL A 119 11.17 6.90 6.86
N GLY A 120 9.95 6.92 6.35
CA GLY A 120 8.87 7.77 6.84
C GLY A 120 7.74 7.01 7.53
N ASP A 121 7.16 7.68 8.54
CA ASP A 121 5.88 7.32 9.14
C ASP A 121 4.83 8.35 8.68
N ILE A 122 3.70 7.88 8.17
CA ILE A 122 2.65 8.75 7.60
C ILE A 122 2.08 9.65 8.69
N GLU A 123 1.97 10.94 8.41
CA GLU A 123 1.37 11.91 9.31
C GLU A 123 0.00 12.40 8.82
N LYS A 124 -0.10 12.72 7.53
CA LYS A 124 -1.32 13.34 7.02
C LYS A 124 -1.58 12.93 5.57
N VAL A 125 -2.86 12.76 5.25
CA VAL A 125 -3.38 12.59 3.89
C VAL A 125 -4.27 13.80 3.56
N ASP A 126 -4.10 14.41 2.41
CA ASP A 126 -5.02 15.45 1.93
C ASP A 126 -6.29 14.81 1.32
N SER A 127 -7.28 14.59 2.16
CA SER A 127 -8.57 14.02 1.77
C SER A 127 -9.30 14.88 0.72
N ARG A 128 -9.11 16.20 0.73
CA ARG A 128 -9.74 17.11 -0.24
C ARG A 128 -9.14 16.92 -1.63
N LEU A 129 -7.83 16.74 -1.73
CA LEU A 129 -7.18 16.42 -3.00
C LEU A 129 -7.68 15.08 -3.54
N LEU A 130 -7.74 14.04 -2.67
CA LEU A 130 -8.30 12.74 -3.06
C LEU A 130 -9.72 12.90 -3.62
N GLY A 131 -10.60 13.61 -2.91
CA GLY A 131 -11.97 13.86 -3.35
C GLY A 131 -12.04 14.51 -4.72
N ARG A 132 -11.28 15.58 -4.95
CA ARG A 132 -11.24 16.29 -6.24
C ARG A 132 -10.78 15.41 -7.40
N LEU A 133 -9.76 14.56 -7.18
CA LEU A 133 -9.30 13.63 -8.21
C LEU A 133 -10.38 12.61 -8.56
N LEU A 134 -11.01 12.01 -7.55
CA LEU A 134 -12.08 11.05 -7.74
C LEU A 134 -13.32 11.67 -8.40
N GLU A 135 -13.71 12.88 -8.01
CA GLU A 135 -14.80 13.66 -8.63
C GLU A 135 -14.52 13.99 -10.11
N ALA A 136 -13.25 14.21 -10.45
CA ALA A 136 -12.81 14.42 -11.83
C ALA A 136 -12.75 13.12 -12.65
N GLY A 137 -13.16 11.98 -12.09
CA GLY A 137 -13.08 10.68 -12.76
C GLY A 137 -11.66 10.15 -12.92
N VAL A 138 -10.72 10.65 -12.12
CA VAL A 138 -9.34 10.21 -12.11
C VAL A 138 -9.15 9.13 -11.06
N THR A 139 -8.46 8.06 -11.41
CA THR A 139 -8.03 7.00 -10.49
C THR A 139 -6.60 7.27 -10.03
N PRO A 140 -6.37 7.71 -8.77
CA PRO A 140 -5.03 7.91 -8.24
C PRO A 140 -4.29 6.58 -8.08
N VAL A 141 -3.02 6.53 -8.50
CA VAL A 141 -2.13 5.39 -8.35
C VAL A 141 -0.92 5.82 -7.52
N PHE A 142 -0.92 5.53 -6.23
CA PHE A 142 0.12 5.97 -5.31
C PHE A 142 1.24 4.96 -5.20
N CYS A 143 2.48 5.41 -5.35
CA CYS A 143 3.66 4.65 -4.92
C CYS A 143 3.98 4.92 -3.44
N ALA A 144 4.87 4.11 -2.85
CA ALA A 144 5.23 4.22 -1.44
C ALA A 144 6.37 5.23 -1.16
N ILE A 145 6.46 6.30 -1.94
CA ILE A 145 7.36 7.44 -1.71
C ILE A 145 6.55 8.63 -1.25
N MET A 146 6.85 9.08 -0.03
CA MET A 146 6.22 10.25 0.60
C MET A 146 7.25 11.37 0.75
N HIS A 147 6.89 12.45 1.44
CA HIS A 147 7.80 13.55 1.73
C HIS A 147 7.50 14.18 3.11
N ASP A 148 8.46 14.92 3.62
CA ASP A 148 8.37 15.58 4.93
C ASP A 148 7.76 16.99 4.90
N GLY A 149 7.39 17.50 3.73
CA GLY A 149 6.93 18.88 3.54
C GLY A 149 8.05 19.90 3.56
N GLN A 150 9.31 19.48 3.69
CA GLN A 150 10.50 20.34 3.77
C GLN A 150 11.51 20.06 2.64
N GLY A 151 11.11 19.28 1.64
CA GLY A 151 11.92 18.95 0.47
C GLY A 151 12.64 17.60 0.53
N THR A 152 12.40 16.77 1.58
CA THR A 152 13.01 15.45 1.69
C THR A 152 11.99 14.37 1.33
N LEU A 153 12.36 13.49 0.40
CA LEU A 153 11.59 12.27 0.12
C LEU A 153 11.84 11.21 1.18
N LEU A 154 10.81 10.41 1.45
CA LEU A 154 10.83 9.34 2.45
C LEU A 154 10.27 8.04 1.87
N ASN A 155 10.99 6.95 2.06
CA ASN A 155 10.52 5.60 1.74
C ASN A 155 9.55 5.14 2.83
N CYS A 156 8.31 4.85 2.48
CA CYS A 156 7.30 4.39 3.42
C CYS A 156 6.89 2.94 3.14
N ASN A 157 6.30 2.29 4.15
CA ASN A 157 5.72 0.97 3.97
C ASN A 157 4.40 1.09 3.20
N ALA A 158 4.24 0.36 2.10
CA ALA A 158 3.08 0.46 1.22
C ALA A 158 1.76 0.03 1.90
N ASP A 159 1.78 -0.94 2.83
CA ASP A 159 0.60 -1.30 3.63
C ASP A 159 0.16 -0.11 4.50
N SER A 160 1.12 0.60 5.09
CA SER A 160 0.86 1.80 5.91
C SER A 160 0.32 2.96 5.06
N VAL A 161 0.86 3.15 3.86
CA VAL A 161 0.37 4.15 2.89
C VAL A 161 -1.07 3.82 2.49
N ALA A 162 -1.36 2.57 2.14
CA ALA A 162 -2.70 2.14 1.74
C ALA A 162 -3.71 2.34 2.88
N SER A 163 -3.35 1.99 4.12
CA SER A 163 -4.19 2.20 5.30
C SER A 163 -4.46 3.68 5.54
N ALA A 164 -3.45 4.53 5.44
CA ALA A 164 -3.61 5.97 5.63
C ALA A 164 -4.47 6.61 4.52
N ILE A 165 -4.29 6.23 3.26
CA ILE A 165 -5.10 6.69 2.14
C ILE A 165 -6.55 6.21 2.30
N ALA A 166 -6.79 4.97 2.75
CA ALA A 166 -8.13 4.47 3.02
C ALA A 166 -8.82 5.27 4.14
N LEU A 167 -8.10 5.62 5.21
CA LEU A 167 -8.60 6.50 6.26
C LEU A 167 -8.90 7.91 5.73
N GLY A 168 -8.05 8.45 4.86
CA GLY A 168 -8.29 9.73 4.19
C GLY A 168 -9.53 9.69 3.28
N ALA A 169 -9.71 8.61 2.53
CA ALA A 169 -10.88 8.39 1.69
C ALA A 169 -12.16 8.22 2.52
N ALA A 170 -12.08 7.55 3.68
CA ALA A 170 -13.21 7.37 4.60
C ALA A 170 -13.74 8.68 5.20
N GLN A 171 -12.95 9.76 5.17
CA GLN A 171 -13.41 11.11 5.56
C GLN A 171 -14.31 11.77 4.51
N ILE A 172 -14.33 11.25 3.28
CA ILE A 172 -15.09 11.82 2.16
C ILE A 172 -16.34 10.98 1.89
N ALA A 173 -16.18 9.64 1.88
CA ALA A 173 -17.24 8.68 1.59
C ALA A 173 -16.90 7.31 2.21
N PRO A 174 -17.87 6.40 2.39
CA PRO A 174 -17.60 5.05 2.83
C PRO A 174 -16.51 4.38 1.99
N ALA A 175 -15.41 4.00 2.62
CA ALA A 175 -14.24 3.42 1.96
C ALA A 175 -13.98 1.99 2.43
N GLU A 176 -13.55 1.15 1.51
CA GLU A 176 -13.09 -0.22 1.76
C GLU A 176 -11.61 -0.32 1.39
N LEU A 177 -10.84 -1.08 2.17
CA LEU A 177 -9.44 -1.36 1.89
C LEU A 177 -9.25 -2.81 1.49
N VAL A 178 -8.58 -3.07 0.38
CA VAL A 178 -8.26 -4.42 -0.08
C VAL A 178 -6.76 -4.58 -0.19
N PHE A 179 -6.22 -5.53 0.55
CA PHE A 179 -4.83 -5.97 0.41
C PHE A 179 -4.78 -7.18 -0.54
N CYS A 180 -4.20 -6.99 -1.71
CA CYS A 180 -3.94 -8.06 -2.67
C CYS A 180 -2.51 -8.59 -2.49
N PHE A 181 -2.38 -9.90 -2.30
CA PHE A 181 -1.08 -10.54 -2.14
C PHE A 181 -1.05 -12.01 -2.67
N GLU A 182 0.03 -12.74 -2.41
CA GLU A 182 0.31 -14.03 -3.06
C GLU A 182 -0.46 -15.22 -2.47
N LYS A 183 -1.27 -15.05 -1.43
CA LYS A 183 -2.08 -16.10 -0.80
C LYS A 183 -3.55 -15.68 -0.73
N SER A 184 -4.45 -16.65 -0.61
CA SER A 184 -5.91 -16.46 -0.58
C SER A 184 -6.41 -15.61 0.59
N GLY A 185 -5.59 -15.43 1.63
CA GLY A 185 -5.92 -14.67 2.83
C GLY A 185 -5.09 -15.11 4.03
N VAL A 186 -5.65 -14.98 5.21
CA VAL A 186 -5.06 -15.50 6.45
C VAL A 186 -5.45 -16.97 6.60
N LEU A 187 -4.46 -17.85 6.60
CA LEU A 187 -4.66 -19.29 6.74
C LEU A 187 -4.30 -19.72 8.17
N ARG A 188 -5.03 -20.71 8.73
CA ARG A 188 -4.62 -21.34 10.00
C ARG A 188 -3.36 -22.17 9.83
N ASP A 189 -3.28 -22.91 8.73
CA ASP A 189 -2.08 -23.60 8.27
C ASP A 189 -1.58 -22.93 6.97
N PRO A 190 -0.39 -22.35 6.97
CA PRO A 190 0.15 -21.66 5.79
C PRO A 190 0.29 -22.54 4.53
N ASP A 191 0.31 -23.85 4.69
CA ASP A 191 0.47 -24.83 3.62
C ASP A 191 -0.87 -25.46 3.18
N ASP A 192 -1.99 -25.12 3.82
CA ASP A 192 -3.32 -25.62 3.51
C ASP A 192 -4.31 -24.47 3.23
N GLU A 193 -4.59 -24.21 1.96
CA GLU A 193 -5.54 -23.19 1.49
C GLU A 193 -6.98 -23.41 1.97
N THR A 194 -7.34 -24.63 2.38
CA THR A 194 -8.69 -24.94 2.90
C THR A 194 -8.92 -24.36 4.31
N THR A 195 -7.83 -23.96 4.98
CA THR A 195 -7.85 -23.41 6.34
C THR A 195 -8.04 -21.89 6.40
N LEU A 196 -8.56 -21.28 5.33
CA LEU A 196 -8.81 -19.86 5.21
C LEU A 196 -9.70 -19.33 6.34
N ILE A 197 -9.20 -18.34 7.07
CA ILE A 197 -9.96 -17.60 8.07
C ILE A 197 -10.73 -16.48 7.36
N ARG A 198 -12.04 -16.65 7.25
CA ARG A 198 -12.89 -15.73 6.47
C ARG A 198 -13.13 -14.39 7.15
N GLU A 199 -13.08 -14.36 8.49
CA GLU A 199 -13.33 -13.16 9.27
C GLU A 199 -12.41 -13.09 10.49
N ILE A 200 -11.81 -11.93 10.69
CA ILE A 200 -10.96 -11.64 11.86
C ILE A 200 -11.48 -10.36 12.50
N THR A 201 -11.97 -10.47 13.72
CA THR A 201 -12.34 -9.34 14.57
C THR A 201 -11.23 -9.04 15.56
N ALA A 202 -11.30 -7.89 16.25
CA ALA A 202 -10.36 -7.57 17.32
C ALA A 202 -10.33 -8.65 18.43
N GLY A 203 -11.48 -9.26 18.73
CA GLY A 203 -11.59 -10.33 19.73
C GLY A 203 -10.96 -11.64 19.24
N SER A 204 -11.29 -12.09 18.02
CA SER A 204 -10.72 -13.33 17.47
C SER A 204 -9.23 -13.21 17.18
N TYR A 205 -8.73 -12.00 16.81
CA TYR A 205 -7.32 -11.77 16.56
C TYR A 205 -6.43 -12.05 17.77
N ALA A 206 -6.86 -11.64 18.97
CA ALA A 206 -6.10 -11.88 20.19
C ALA A 206 -5.87 -13.38 20.44
N ALA A 207 -6.90 -14.21 20.21
CA ALA A 207 -6.81 -15.65 20.31
C ALA A 207 -5.90 -16.26 19.23
N LEU A 208 -6.09 -15.88 17.97
CA LEU A 208 -5.26 -16.35 16.83
C LEU A 208 -3.78 -16.00 17.01
N LYS A 209 -3.48 -14.84 17.59
CA LYS A 209 -2.12 -14.43 17.90
C LYS A 209 -1.52 -15.26 19.03
N ALA A 210 -2.27 -15.52 20.09
CA ALA A 210 -1.86 -16.34 21.22
C ALA A 210 -1.62 -17.81 20.82
N GLU A 211 -2.44 -18.34 19.92
CA GLU A 211 -2.33 -19.70 19.35
C GLU A 211 -1.15 -19.82 18.34
N GLY A 212 -0.51 -18.72 17.98
CA GLY A 212 0.58 -18.73 17.00
C GLY A 212 0.12 -18.95 15.54
N VAL A 213 -1.17 -18.92 15.28
CA VAL A 213 -1.76 -19.10 13.94
C VAL A 213 -1.35 -17.98 13.00
N VAL A 214 -1.24 -16.75 13.51
CA VAL A 214 -0.85 -15.61 12.69
C VAL A 214 0.67 -15.52 12.62
N SER A 215 1.24 -15.73 11.42
CA SER A 215 2.68 -15.62 11.19
C SER A 215 3.21 -14.20 11.46
N LYS A 216 4.48 -14.10 11.82
CA LYS A 216 5.14 -12.80 12.12
C LYS A 216 4.97 -11.76 11.01
N GLY A 217 4.96 -12.16 9.74
CA GLY A 217 4.76 -11.26 8.60
C GLY A 217 3.32 -10.75 8.44
N MET A 218 2.33 -11.49 8.94
CA MET A 218 0.91 -11.13 8.87
C MET A 218 0.45 -10.25 10.03
N ILE A 219 1.12 -10.33 11.18
CA ILE A 219 0.78 -9.55 12.38
C ILE A 219 0.63 -8.05 12.06
N PRO A 220 1.63 -7.37 11.47
CA PRO A 220 1.50 -5.94 11.18
C PRO A 220 0.37 -5.62 10.19
N LYS A 221 0.10 -6.52 9.23
CA LYS A 221 -0.96 -6.34 8.24
C LYS A 221 -2.33 -6.41 8.88
N ILE A 222 -2.58 -7.40 9.74
CA ILE A 222 -3.86 -7.55 10.46
C ILE A 222 -4.05 -6.41 11.46
N GLU A 223 -3.00 -6.03 12.21
CA GLU A 223 -3.07 -4.90 13.14
C GLU A 223 -3.39 -3.58 12.43
N ASN A 224 -2.78 -3.32 11.27
CA ASN A 224 -3.11 -2.16 10.44
C ASN A 224 -4.56 -2.23 9.92
N ALA A 225 -5.02 -3.42 9.51
CA ALA A 225 -6.40 -3.64 9.06
C ALA A 225 -7.42 -3.34 10.17
N LEU A 226 -7.23 -3.93 11.35
CA LEU A 226 -8.10 -3.70 12.52
C LEU A 226 -8.10 -2.23 12.95
N LYS A 227 -6.92 -1.59 12.94
CA LYS A 227 -6.79 -0.16 13.23
C LYS A 227 -7.53 0.69 12.20
N ALA A 228 -7.46 0.35 10.91
CA ALA A 228 -8.16 1.08 9.86
C ALA A 228 -9.69 1.00 10.06
N VAL A 229 -10.23 -0.19 10.34
CA VAL A 229 -11.66 -0.37 10.63
C VAL A 229 -12.08 0.41 11.87
N ALA A 230 -11.32 0.32 12.96
CA ALA A 230 -11.61 1.06 14.21
C ALA A 230 -11.60 2.59 14.01
N ASN A 231 -10.94 3.10 12.96
CA ASN A 231 -10.85 4.53 12.65
C ASN A 231 -11.72 4.96 11.44
N GLY A 232 -12.68 4.15 11.02
CA GLY A 232 -13.73 4.58 10.08
C GLY A 232 -13.66 3.98 8.68
N VAL A 233 -12.68 3.14 8.37
CA VAL A 233 -12.75 2.32 7.14
C VAL A 233 -13.84 1.26 7.33
N ARG A 234 -14.73 1.12 6.35
CA ARG A 234 -15.90 0.24 6.45
C ARG A 234 -15.52 -1.23 6.62
N SER A 235 -14.57 -1.69 5.83
CA SER A 235 -14.04 -3.05 5.89
C SER A 235 -12.63 -3.12 5.35
N VAL A 236 -11.88 -4.13 5.79
CA VAL A 236 -10.58 -4.47 5.20
C VAL A 236 -10.61 -5.92 4.77
N THR A 237 -10.29 -6.16 3.51
CA THR A 237 -10.20 -7.49 2.92
C THR A 237 -8.74 -7.82 2.62
N ILE A 238 -8.31 -9.03 2.93
CA ILE A 238 -7.00 -9.59 2.55
C ILE A 238 -7.28 -10.78 1.63
N LYS A 239 -6.85 -10.69 0.38
CA LYS A 239 -7.15 -11.71 -0.63
C LYS A 239 -6.00 -11.93 -1.61
N HIS A 240 -6.08 -13.03 -2.39
CA HIS A 240 -5.25 -13.21 -3.57
C HIS A 240 -5.53 -12.11 -4.61
N SER A 241 -4.57 -11.84 -5.45
CA SER A 241 -4.69 -10.80 -6.49
C SER A 241 -5.58 -11.19 -7.67
N ASP A 242 -5.93 -12.48 -7.78
CA ASP A 242 -6.87 -13.01 -8.80
C ASP A 242 -8.31 -12.96 -8.31
#